data_1e846cf52f00bc20b82660f8af72f32b
#
_entry.id   1e846cf52f00bc20b82660f8af72f32b
#
_cell.length_a   1.000
_cell.length_b   1.000
_cell.length_c   1.000
_cell.angle_alpha   90.00
_cell.angle_beta   90.00
_cell.angle_gamma   90.00
#
_symmetry.space_group_name_H-M   'P 1'
#
loop_
_entity.id
_entity.type
_entity.pdbx_description
1 polymer ?
#
loop_
_entity_poly.entity_id
_entity_poly.type
_entity_poly.pdbx_seq_one_letter_code
_entity_poly.pdbx_strand_id
1 'polypeptide(L)'
;MPTTSYINDGGTWTAINSVYVKESGNWKHVKEGYIKQSGNWELFHTVKNAGDAEVAYTSGGEEVWKYTSSSEFTLSQESTVRLLTVGGGGGGNGSSGGGGGGGGINYEAETNLPAGTYTVTIGGGGNGGSTGGTTSISHADGNVTYSAAGGRGSGYNVSPGASSGAKIENGTTVHTGVGGGPACWSVHNGSAGGGGGGSTGGGSGGTNCGGCGGGRGGNGGGGTSYDVEAVGTVTYAGGGGGGGGRSSNCGGPGGSGGTGGSGGGSNGNDGVVRGDGLG
;
A
#
# COMPACT_ATOMS: atom_id res chain seq x y z
N MET A 1 -17.66 24.54 -6.98
CA MET A 1 -18.59 24.47 -5.83
C MET A 1 -19.17 23.07 -5.82
N PRO A 2 -19.17 22.35 -4.71
CA PRO A 2 -19.80 21.05 -4.67
C PRO A 2 -21.33 21.26 -4.85
N THR A 3 -21.87 20.79 -5.96
CA THR A 3 -23.31 20.84 -6.22
C THR A 3 -23.97 19.62 -5.56
N THR A 4 -24.16 19.69 -4.24
CA THR A 4 -25.02 18.73 -3.57
C THR A 4 -26.45 19.09 -3.91
N SER A 5 -27.19 18.17 -4.52
CA SER A 5 -28.61 18.33 -4.79
C SER A 5 -29.41 18.09 -3.51
N TYR A 6 -30.42 18.91 -3.27
CA TYR A 6 -31.28 18.80 -2.09
C TYR A 6 -32.75 18.65 -2.51
N ILE A 7 -33.50 17.92 -1.72
CA ILE A 7 -34.98 17.86 -1.79
C ILE A 7 -35.53 18.58 -0.58
N ASN A 8 -36.60 19.39 -0.79
CA ASN A 8 -37.38 19.98 0.31
C ASN A 8 -38.53 19.06 0.64
N ASP A 9 -38.50 18.47 1.83
CA ASP A 9 -39.62 17.68 2.33
C ASP A 9 -40.17 18.37 3.60
N GLY A 10 -41.36 18.92 3.47
CA GLY A 10 -42.05 19.58 4.58
C GLY A 10 -41.31 20.79 5.18
N GLY A 11 -40.52 21.52 4.39
CA GLY A 11 -39.72 22.70 4.85
C GLY A 11 -38.32 22.40 5.28
N THR A 12 -37.91 21.12 5.27
CA THR A 12 -36.53 20.71 5.57
C THR A 12 -35.80 20.34 4.28
N TRP A 13 -34.62 20.93 4.08
CA TRP A 13 -33.77 20.59 2.95
C TRP A 13 -32.88 19.40 3.29
N THR A 14 -33.05 18.28 2.56
CA THR A 14 -32.26 17.05 2.73
C THR A 14 -31.42 16.80 1.49
N ALA A 15 -30.15 16.47 1.68
CA ALA A 15 -29.24 16.13 0.58
C ALA A 15 -29.70 14.85 -0.13
N ILE A 16 -29.70 14.89 -1.49
CA ILE A 16 -30.01 13.72 -2.32
C ILE A 16 -28.70 12.97 -2.56
N ASN A 17 -28.56 11.80 -1.96
CA ASN A 17 -27.38 10.94 -2.15
C ASN A 17 -27.58 9.94 -3.32
N SER A 18 -28.82 9.60 -3.66
CA SER A 18 -29.12 8.64 -4.74
C SER A 18 -30.52 8.87 -5.29
N VAL A 19 -30.65 8.78 -6.60
CA VAL A 19 -31.93 8.89 -7.30
C VAL A 19 -32.22 7.55 -8.00
N TYR A 20 -33.44 7.04 -7.84
CA TYR A 20 -33.89 5.83 -8.49
C TYR A 20 -35.12 6.10 -9.32
N VAL A 21 -35.21 5.48 -10.49
CA VAL A 21 -36.43 5.44 -11.33
C VAL A 21 -36.97 4.02 -11.36
N LYS A 22 -38.30 3.89 -11.28
CA LYS A 22 -38.95 2.60 -11.41
C LYS A 22 -39.33 2.37 -12.87
N GLU A 23 -38.66 1.39 -13.49
CA GLU A 23 -38.91 1.00 -14.88
C GLU A 23 -39.31 -0.47 -14.94
N SER A 24 -40.45 -0.77 -15.54
CA SER A 24 -40.99 -2.13 -15.68
C SER A 24 -41.05 -2.91 -14.34
N GLY A 25 -41.37 -2.21 -13.25
CA GLY A 25 -41.49 -2.81 -11.90
C GLY A 25 -40.19 -2.86 -11.10
N ASN A 26 -39.04 -2.64 -11.71
CA ASN A 26 -37.74 -2.67 -11.06
C ASN A 26 -37.22 -1.25 -10.80
N TRP A 27 -36.55 -1.06 -9.64
CA TRP A 27 -35.87 0.18 -9.33
C TRP A 27 -34.49 0.20 -9.99
N LYS A 28 -34.24 1.20 -10.84
CA LYS A 28 -32.94 1.45 -11.47
C LYS A 28 -32.32 2.72 -10.92
N HIS A 29 -31.06 2.66 -10.63
CA HIS A 29 -30.31 3.82 -10.19
C HIS A 29 -30.13 4.80 -11.34
N VAL A 30 -30.43 6.08 -11.12
CA VAL A 30 -30.27 7.15 -12.11
C VAL A 30 -28.83 7.62 -12.06
N LYS A 31 -28.07 7.43 -13.14
CA LYS A 31 -26.66 7.85 -13.22
C LYS A 31 -26.51 9.36 -13.39
N GLU A 32 -27.42 9.96 -14.15
CA GLU A 32 -27.42 11.40 -14.42
C GLU A 32 -28.86 11.92 -14.46
N GLY A 33 -29.10 13.05 -13.83
CA GLY A 33 -30.36 13.75 -13.86
C GLY A 33 -30.21 15.17 -14.39
N TYR A 34 -31.06 15.57 -15.31
CA TYR A 34 -31.06 16.90 -15.90
C TYR A 34 -32.37 17.62 -15.61
N ILE A 35 -32.29 18.91 -15.31
CA ILE A 35 -33.44 19.81 -15.20
C ILE A 35 -33.38 20.82 -16.35
N LYS A 36 -34.54 21.14 -16.94
CA LYS A 36 -34.62 22.16 -17.97
C LYS A 36 -34.87 23.52 -17.33
N GLN A 37 -33.89 24.42 -17.40
CA GLN A 37 -34.00 25.81 -16.94
C GLN A 37 -33.79 26.76 -18.12
N SER A 38 -34.72 27.71 -18.26
CA SER A 38 -34.63 28.74 -19.31
C SER A 38 -34.36 28.20 -20.73
N GLY A 39 -34.84 26.97 -21.02
CA GLY A 39 -34.69 26.34 -22.34
C GLY A 39 -33.46 25.42 -22.45
N ASN A 40 -32.50 25.48 -21.54
CA ASN A 40 -31.31 24.65 -21.50
C ASN A 40 -31.47 23.49 -20.53
N TRP A 41 -30.84 22.33 -20.85
CA TRP A 41 -30.75 21.20 -19.93
C TRP A 41 -29.55 21.40 -19.04
N GLU A 42 -29.77 21.49 -17.74
CA GLU A 42 -28.75 21.63 -16.71
C GLU A 42 -28.69 20.36 -15.87
N LEU A 43 -27.48 19.87 -15.65
CA LEU A 43 -27.24 18.67 -14.86
C LEU A 43 -27.50 18.97 -13.38
N PHE A 44 -28.46 18.23 -12.76
CA PHE A 44 -28.77 18.41 -11.34
C PHE A 44 -28.36 17.23 -10.46
N HIS A 45 -28.07 16.08 -11.07
CA HIS A 45 -27.68 14.88 -10.34
C HIS A 45 -26.66 14.10 -11.16
N THR A 46 -25.55 13.77 -10.54
CA THR A 46 -24.54 12.89 -11.10
C THR A 46 -24.22 11.79 -10.11
N VAL A 47 -24.11 10.58 -10.58
CA VAL A 47 -23.58 9.49 -9.81
C VAL A 47 -22.10 9.38 -10.13
N LYS A 48 -21.26 9.47 -9.11
CA LYS A 48 -19.89 8.99 -9.20
C LYS A 48 -19.98 7.47 -9.31
N ASN A 49 -19.37 6.89 -10.34
CA ASN A 49 -19.30 5.45 -10.48
C ASN A 49 -17.96 4.99 -9.90
N ALA A 50 -18.00 4.42 -8.71
CA ALA A 50 -16.81 3.93 -8.00
C ALA A 50 -16.25 2.62 -8.59
N GLY A 51 -16.86 2.05 -9.64
CA GLY A 51 -16.44 0.76 -10.18
C GLY A 51 -16.53 -0.35 -9.13
N ASP A 52 -15.46 -1.18 -9.06
CA ASP A 52 -15.35 -2.28 -8.08
C ASP A 52 -14.65 -1.84 -6.78
N ALA A 53 -14.80 -0.57 -6.36
CA ALA A 53 -14.28 -0.14 -5.07
C ALA A 53 -14.89 -0.98 -3.95
N GLU A 54 -14.06 -1.50 -3.06
CA GLU A 54 -14.54 -1.94 -1.76
C GLU A 54 -15.02 -0.70 -1.01
N VAL A 55 -16.34 -0.63 -0.88
CA VAL A 55 -17.11 0.36 -0.25
C VAL A 55 -16.48 1.42 0.58
N ALA A 56 -16.83 2.36 0.25
CA ALA A 56 -17.42 3.62 0.47
C ALA A 56 -18.04 3.76 1.87
N TYR A 57 -17.26 4.36 2.73
CA TYR A 57 -17.79 4.94 3.95
C TYR A 57 -18.17 6.38 3.65
N THR A 58 -19.31 6.81 4.18
CA THR A 58 -19.66 8.21 4.23
C THR A 58 -19.41 8.70 5.65
N SER A 59 -18.40 9.52 5.85
CA SER A 59 -18.11 10.14 7.12
C SER A 59 -17.87 11.64 6.91
N GLY A 60 -18.48 12.47 7.74
CA GLY A 60 -18.28 13.93 7.67
C GLY A 60 -18.69 14.58 6.33
N GLY A 61 -19.46 13.89 5.48
CA GLY A 61 -19.81 14.36 4.13
C GLY A 61 -18.79 13.97 3.05
N GLU A 62 -17.73 13.26 3.40
CA GLU A 62 -16.79 12.67 2.46
C GLU A 62 -17.17 11.21 2.14
N GLU A 63 -16.94 10.81 0.89
CA GLU A 63 -17.09 9.43 0.42
C GLU A 63 -15.70 8.85 0.19
N VAL A 64 -15.40 7.71 0.84
CA VAL A 64 -14.10 7.04 0.73
C VAL A 64 -14.22 5.84 -0.21
N TRP A 65 -13.41 5.80 -1.25
CA TRP A 65 -13.31 4.67 -2.19
C TRP A 65 -11.99 3.95 -1.99
N LYS A 66 -12.07 2.68 -1.60
CA LYS A 66 -10.92 1.81 -1.39
C LYS A 66 -10.83 0.75 -2.48
N TYR A 67 -9.68 0.63 -3.12
CA TYR A 67 -9.40 -0.39 -4.14
C TYR A 67 -8.33 -1.35 -3.62
N THR A 68 -8.60 -2.64 -3.68
CA THR A 68 -7.67 -3.75 -3.37
C THR A 68 -7.36 -4.60 -4.59
N SER A 69 -8.07 -4.37 -5.69
CA SER A 69 -7.86 -4.95 -7.02
C SER A 69 -7.90 -3.86 -8.08
N SER A 70 -7.31 -4.12 -9.24
CA SER A 70 -7.34 -3.20 -10.36
C SER A 70 -8.76 -3.05 -10.88
N SER A 71 -9.18 -1.80 -11.16
CA SER A 71 -10.55 -1.44 -11.55
C SER A 71 -10.55 -0.12 -12.31
N GLU A 72 -11.73 0.37 -12.62
CA GLU A 72 -11.95 1.69 -13.19
C GLU A 72 -13.01 2.43 -12.39
N PHE A 73 -12.90 3.76 -12.34
CA PHE A 73 -13.96 4.63 -11.83
C PHE A 73 -14.18 5.82 -12.77
N THR A 74 -15.37 6.43 -12.66
CA THR A 74 -15.72 7.58 -13.47
C THR A 74 -16.18 8.74 -12.61
N LEU A 75 -15.62 9.92 -12.88
CA LEU A 75 -16.09 11.19 -12.36
C LEU A 75 -16.83 11.93 -13.47
N SER A 76 -18.08 12.29 -13.23
CA SER A 76 -18.88 13.05 -14.20
C SER A 76 -18.58 14.54 -14.20
N GLN A 77 -17.90 15.03 -13.18
CA GLN A 77 -17.43 16.41 -13.03
C GLN A 77 -16.09 16.44 -12.29
N GLU A 78 -15.38 17.56 -12.44
CA GLU A 78 -14.18 17.79 -11.63
C GLU A 78 -14.50 17.67 -10.14
N SER A 79 -13.65 16.95 -9.43
CA SER A 79 -13.84 16.68 -8.01
C SER A 79 -12.56 16.89 -7.24
N THR A 80 -12.63 17.64 -6.14
CA THR A 80 -11.54 17.74 -5.18
C THR A 80 -11.53 16.49 -4.32
N VAL A 81 -10.40 15.81 -4.26
CA VAL A 81 -10.24 14.54 -3.54
C VAL A 81 -8.98 14.54 -2.70
N ARG A 82 -8.97 13.71 -1.67
CA ARG A 82 -7.78 13.24 -0.97
C ARG A 82 -7.38 11.90 -1.57
N LEU A 83 -6.12 11.72 -1.92
CA LEU A 83 -5.65 10.53 -2.63
C LEU A 83 -4.50 9.86 -1.87
N LEU A 84 -4.62 8.55 -1.67
CA LEU A 84 -3.55 7.72 -1.13
C LEU A 84 -3.34 6.52 -2.04
N THR A 85 -2.16 6.41 -2.66
CA THR A 85 -1.72 5.22 -3.37
C THR A 85 -0.55 4.56 -2.65
N VAL A 86 -0.59 3.23 -2.55
CA VAL A 86 0.42 2.41 -1.89
C VAL A 86 0.88 1.33 -2.84
N GLY A 87 2.15 1.30 -3.18
CA GLY A 87 2.78 0.28 -4.03
C GLY A 87 2.90 -1.06 -3.30
N GLY A 88 3.04 -2.13 -4.06
CA GLY A 88 3.27 -3.47 -3.51
C GLY A 88 4.60 -3.54 -2.75
N GLY A 89 4.66 -4.26 -1.64
CA GLY A 89 5.90 -4.53 -0.92
C GLY A 89 6.80 -5.46 -1.70
N GLY A 90 8.11 -5.36 -1.52
CA GLY A 90 9.11 -6.27 -2.09
C GLY A 90 9.14 -7.61 -1.38
N GLY A 91 9.54 -8.66 -2.08
CA GLY A 91 9.71 -9.99 -1.53
C GLY A 91 11.00 -10.13 -0.73
N GLY A 92 10.89 -10.73 0.45
CA GLY A 92 12.04 -11.23 1.22
C GLY A 92 12.57 -12.53 0.63
N ASN A 93 13.77 -12.94 1.02
CA ASN A 93 14.38 -14.16 0.53
C ASN A 93 14.80 -15.07 1.70
N GLY A 94 14.62 -16.36 1.54
CA GLY A 94 14.83 -17.51 2.45
C GLY A 94 15.68 -17.35 3.70
N SER A 95 16.15 -18.46 4.28
CA SER A 95 17.00 -18.44 5.50
C SER A 95 18.25 -17.59 5.30
N SER A 96 18.56 -16.71 6.23
CA SER A 96 19.64 -15.70 6.17
C SER A 96 19.48 -14.65 5.07
N GLY A 97 18.39 -14.65 4.32
CA GLY A 97 18.08 -13.62 3.32
C GLY A 97 17.59 -12.32 3.95
N GLY A 98 17.77 -11.21 3.23
CA GLY A 98 17.25 -9.91 3.67
C GLY A 98 15.72 -9.83 3.63
N GLY A 99 15.14 -8.97 4.44
CA GLY A 99 13.71 -8.61 4.34
C GLY A 99 13.45 -7.74 3.12
N GLY A 100 12.29 -7.90 2.51
CA GLY A 100 11.82 -7.05 1.42
C GLY A 100 11.48 -5.64 1.89
N GLY A 101 11.65 -4.64 1.03
CA GLY A 101 11.30 -3.26 1.34
C GLY A 101 9.79 -3.02 1.28
N GLY A 102 9.28 -2.11 2.07
CA GLY A 102 7.91 -1.62 1.98
C GLY A 102 7.62 -0.96 0.64
N GLY A 103 6.38 -0.99 0.18
CA GLY A 103 5.92 -0.28 -1.00
C GLY A 103 6.14 1.22 -0.87
N GLY A 104 6.14 1.94 -2.00
CA GLY A 104 6.12 3.38 -1.98
C GLY A 104 4.75 3.92 -1.60
N ILE A 105 4.69 5.20 -1.30
CA ILE A 105 3.49 5.94 -0.98
C ILE A 105 3.44 7.19 -1.84
N ASN A 106 2.26 7.49 -2.40
CA ASN A 106 1.94 8.80 -2.91
C ASN A 106 0.65 9.28 -2.25
N TYR A 107 0.73 10.37 -1.50
CA TYR A 107 -0.37 10.98 -0.76
C TYR A 107 -0.57 12.42 -1.18
N GLU A 108 -1.77 12.75 -1.59
CA GLU A 108 -2.23 14.10 -1.90
C GLU A 108 -3.37 14.46 -0.94
N ALA A 109 -3.12 15.44 -0.06
CA ALA A 109 -4.10 15.87 0.94
C ALA A 109 -5.30 16.56 0.29
N GLU A 110 -5.07 17.22 -0.85
CA GLU A 110 -6.09 17.87 -1.65
C GLU A 110 -5.60 17.96 -3.11
N THR A 111 -6.34 17.37 -4.02
CA THR A 111 -6.06 17.48 -5.46
C THR A 111 -7.35 17.48 -6.26
N ASN A 112 -7.34 18.16 -7.41
CA ASN A 112 -8.48 18.19 -8.31
C ASN A 112 -8.32 17.11 -9.38
N LEU A 113 -9.28 16.22 -9.45
CA LEU A 113 -9.40 15.25 -10.52
C LEU A 113 -10.42 15.76 -11.54
N PRO A 114 -10.04 15.97 -12.81
CA PRO A 114 -10.97 16.32 -13.89
C PRO A 114 -12.09 15.29 -14.06
N ALA A 115 -13.18 15.69 -14.71
CA ALA A 115 -14.21 14.75 -15.14
C ALA A 115 -13.61 13.73 -16.14
N GLY A 116 -14.01 12.46 -16.03
CA GLY A 116 -13.53 11.41 -16.93
C GLY A 116 -13.42 10.05 -16.27
N THR A 117 -12.92 9.09 -17.04
CA THR A 117 -12.67 7.72 -16.56
C THR A 117 -11.22 7.60 -16.12
N TYR A 118 -11.04 6.96 -14.98
CA TYR A 118 -9.75 6.68 -14.35
C TYR A 118 -9.54 5.18 -14.27
N THR A 119 -8.38 4.73 -14.70
CA THR A 119 -7.91 3.34 -14.49
C THR A 119 -7.10 3.27 -13.21
N VAL A 120 -7.50 2.38 -12.31
CA VAL A 120 -6.80 2.03 -11.09
C VAL A 120 -6.03 0.73 -11.33
N THR A 121 -4.71 0.77 -11.22
CA THR A 121 -3.85 -0.42 -11.27
C THR A 121 -3.30 -0.68 -9.87
N ILE A 122 -3.53 -1.87 -9.33
CA ILE A 122 -3.01 -2.28 -8.02
C ILE A 122 -1.77 -3.12 -8.20
N GLY A 123 -0.65 -2.66 -7.64
CA GLY A 123 0.62 -3.35 -7.65
C GLY A 123 0.66 -4.51 -6.66
N GLY A 124 0.87 -5.71 -7.15
CA GLY A 124 1.02 -6.91 -6.31
C GLY A 124 2.32 -6.90 -5.49
N GLY A 125 2.34 -7.62 -4.37
CA GLY A 125 3.56 -7.86 -3.61
C GLY A 125 4.57 -8.72 -4.40
N GLY A 126 5.86 -8.47 -4.20
CA GLY A 126 6.95 -9.27 -4.76
C GLY A 126 7.13 -10.59 -4.01
N ASN A 127 7.41 -11.65 -4.73
CA ASN A 127 7.72 -12.96 -4.17
C ASN A 127 9.23 -13.26 -4.29
N GLY A 128 9.80 -13.97 -3.31
CA GLY A 128 11.14 -14.57 -3.42
C GLY A 128 12.24 -13.61 -3.87
N GLY A 129 12.34 -12.42 -3.29
CA GLY A 129 13.35 -11.43 -3.63
C GLY A 129 12.99 -10.53 -4.82
N SER A 130 11.77 -10.64 -5.36
CA SER A 130 11.29 -9.78 -6.43
C SER A 130 10.80 -8.42 -5.91
N THR A 131 10.91 -7.40 -6.75
CA THR A 131 10.33 -6.09 -6.49
C THR A 131 8.80 -6.14 -6.57
N GLY A 132 8.12 -5.44 -5.68
CA GLY A 132 6.67 -5.27 -5.73
C GLY A 132 6.21 -4.44 -6.95
N GLY A 133 4.94 -4.58 -7.30
CA GLY A 133 4.33 -3.85 -8.40
C GLY A 133 4.04 -2.39 -8.06
N THR A 134 3.96 -1.56 -9.07
CA THR A 134 3.52 -0.15 -8.95
C THR A 134 2.01 -0.10 -8.87
N THR A 135 1.47 0.67 -7.91
CA THR A 135 0.07 1.07 -7.89
C THR A 135 -0.06 2.43 -8.56
N SER A 136 -1.06 2.58 -9.42
CA SER A 136 -1.32 3.86 -10.10
C SER A 136 -2.79 4.14 -10.32
N ILE A 137 -3.11 5.43 -10.42
CA ILE A 137 -4.39 5.96 -10.86
C ILE A 137 -4.09 6.87 -12.05
N SER A 138 -4.68 6.57 -13.21
CA SER A 138 -4.42 7.30 -14.45
C SER A 138 -5.74 7.71 -15.11
N HIS A 139 -5.85 8.98 -15.51
CA HIS A 139 -6.96 9.46 -16.33
C HIS A 139 -6.84 8.91 -17.76
N ALA A 140 -7.96 8.67 -18.41
CA ALA A 140 -8.00 8.07 -19.74
C ALA A 140 -7.26 8.85 -20.83
N ASP A 141 -7.14 10.18 -20.68
CA ASP A 141 -6.37 11.04 -21.59
C ASP A 141 -4.86 11.04 -21.31
N GLY A 142 -4.40 10.37 -20.23
CA GLY A 142 -3.00 10.29 -19.82
C GLY A 142 -2.42 11.54 -19.16
N ASN A 143 -3.18 12.64 -19.04
CA ASN A 143 -2.68 13.90 -18.49
C ASN A 143 -2.56 13.92 -16.96
N VAL A 144 -3.29 13.04 -16.27
CA VAL A 144 -3.28 12.94 -14.81
C VAL A 144 -2.87 11.52 -14.44
N THR A 145 -1.79 11.39 -13.69
CA THR A 145 -1.32 10.10 -13.18
C THR A 145 -0.71 10.25 -11.80
N TYR A 146 -1.22 9.48 -10.86
CA TYR A 146 -0.65 9.34 -9.52
C TYR A 146 -0.14 7.93 -9.36
N SER A 147 1.09 7.76 -8.90
CA SER A 147 1.68 6.43 -8.77
C SER A 147 2.54 6.29 -7.52
N ALA A 148 2.57 5.07 -7.00
CA ALA A 148 3.45 4.66 -5.91
C ALA A 148 4.22 3.41 -6.34
N ALA A 149 5.54 3.50 -6.39
CA ALA A 149 6.40 2.41 -6.81
C ALA A 149 6.39 1.27 -5.80
N GLY A 150 6.62 0.04 -6.26
CA GLY A 150 6.83 -1.10 -5.37
C GLY A 150 8.12 -1.00 -4.57
N GLY A 151 8.15 -1.66 -3.42
CA GLY A 151 9.36 -1.88 -2.62
C GLY A 151 10.28 -2.87 -3.31
N ARG A 152 11.59 -2.72 -3.12
CA ARG A 152 12.57 -3.64 -3.71
C ARG A 152 12.56 -4.99 -3.01
N GLY A 153 12.82 -6.03 -3.77
CA GLY A 153 13.08 -7.36 -3.26
C GLY A 153 14.50 -7.50 -2.74
N SER A 154 14.70 -8.37 -1.76
CA SER A 154 16.01 -8.63 -1.17
C SER A 154 16.78 -9.73 -1.89
N GLY A 155 18.12 -9.75 -1.72
CA GLY A 155 18.98 -10.80 -2.25
C GLY A 155 18.89 -12.13 -1.49
N TYR A 156 19.41 -13.19 -2.12
CA TYR A 156 19.62 -14.51 -1.54
C TYR A 156 20.83 -14.51 -0.61
N ASN A 157 20.83 -15.41 0.37
CA ASN A 157 21.95 -15.67 1.32
C ASN A 157 22.50 -14.38 1.96
N VAL A 158 22.76 -14.37 3.21
CA VAL A 158 23.42 -13.29 3.97
C VAL A 158 23.36 -11.92 3.27
N SER A 159 22.16 -11.47 2.94
CA SER A 159 21.98 -10.23 2.21
C SER A 159 21.40 -9.12 3.08
N PRO A 160 21.75 -7.86 2.82
CA PRO A 160 21.09 -6.72 3.45
C PRO A 160 19.61 -6.73 3.14
N GLY A 161 18.82 -6.09 3.97
CA GLY A 161 17.42 -5.80 3.69
C GLY A 161 17.29 -4.88 2.47
N ALA A 162 16.19 -5.02 1.74
CA ALA A 162 15.91 -4.20 0.57
C ALA A 162 15.36 -2.82 0.95
N SER A 163 15.50 -1.84 0.08
CA SER A 163 14.94 -0.50 0.28
C SER A 163 13.45 -0.46 0.01
N SER A 164 12.72 0.43 0.72
CA SER A 164 11.33 0.76 0.40
C SER A 164 11.21 1.45 -0.97
N GLY A 165 9.99 1.57 -1.46
CA GLY A 165 9.64 2.52 -2.52
C GLY A 165 9.73 3.97 -2.03
N ALA A 166 9.64 4.91 -2.97
CA ALA A 166 9.63 6.34 -2.66
C ALA A 166 8.37 6.76 -1.91
N LYS A 167 8.49 7.79 -1.08
CA LYS A 167 7.36 8.47 -0.45
C LYS A 167 7.21 9.86 -1.07
N ILE A 168 6.03 10.15 -1.59
CA ILE A 168 5.63 11.43 -2.19
C ILE A 168 4.47 11.96 -1.37
N GLU A 169 4.49 13.23 -1.01
CA GLU A 169 3.39 13.93 -0.34
C GLU A 169 3.17 15.29 -1.01
N ASN A 170 1.93 15.53 -1.44
CA ASN A 170 1.51 16.75 -2.14
C ASN A 170 2.47 17.12 -3.29
N GLY A 171 2.72 16.14 -4.17
CA GLY A 171 3.62 16.28 -5.32
C GLY A 171 5.12 16.39 -4.97
N THR A 172 5.50 16.37 -3.69
CA THR A 172 6.88 16.49 -3.25
C THR A 172 7.45 15.14 -2.83
N THR A 173 8.60 14.75 -3.38
CA THR A 173 9.31 13.56 -2.93
C THR A 173 9.92 13.80 -1.56
N VAL A 174 9.38 13.13 -0.53
CA VAL A 174 9.90 13.19 0.84
C VAL A 174 11.18 12.37 0.95
N HIS A 175 11.21 11.18 0.32
CA HIS A 175 12.41 10.37 0.15
C HIS A 175 12.29 9.44 -1.07
N THR A 176 13.40 9.06 -1.65
CA THR A 176 13.45 8.17 -2.83
C THR A 176 13.41 6.67 -2.48
N GLY A 177 13.37 6.36 -1.20
CA GLY A 177 13.35 5.03 -0.63
C GLY A 177 14.29 4.94 0.57
N VAL A 178 13.87 4.24 1.62
CA VAL A 178 14.65 4.05 2.83
C VAL A 178 15.33 2.70 2.77
N GLY A 179 16.64 2.65 2.99
CA GLY A 179 17.44 1.44 2.93
C GLY A 179 17.10 0.44 4.03
N GLY A 180 17.26 -0.82 3.72
CA GLY A 180 17.19 -1.89 4.71
C GLY A 180 18.48 -1.97 5.55
N GLY A 181 18.42 -2.73 6.64
CA GLY A 181 19.54 -2.98 7.52
C GLY A 181 20.59 -3.90 6.88
N PRO A 182 21.86 -3.82 7.31
CA PRO A 182 22.91 -4.68 6.81
C PRO A 182 22.70 -6.14 7.24
N ALA A 183 23.17 -7.07 6.41
CA ALA A 183 23.34 -8.45 6.84
C ALA A 183 24.53 -8.57 7.78
N CYS A 184 24.52 -9.58 8.63
CA CYS A 184 25.73 -9.95 9.37
C CYS A 184 26.24 -11.34 8.94
N TRP A 185 27.57 -11.48 8.91
CA TRP A 185 28.24 -12.71 8.56
C TRP A 185 29.50 -12.90 9.43
N SER A 186 29.75 -14.14 9.80
CA SER A 186 30.97 -14.50 10.52
C SER A 186 31.64 -15.70 9.85
N VAL A 187 32.95 -15.68 9.81
CA VAL A 187 33.77 -16.81 9.34
C VAL A 187 33.60 -18.09 10.18
N HIS A 188 33.01 -17.99 11.37
CA HIS A 188 32.74 -19.09 12.29
C HIS A 188 31.26 -19.56 12.27
N ASN A 189 30.58 -19.34 11.15
CA ASN A 189 29.29 -19.99 10.81
C ASN A 189 27.99 -19.39 11.34
N GLY A 190 28.00 -18.15 11.80
CA GLY A 190 26.75 -17.41 12.06
C GLY A 190 26.44 -16.47 10.90
N SER A 191 25.23 -16.46 10.40
CA SER A 191 24.75 -15.51 9.38
C SER A 191 23.36 -15.05 9.67
N ALA A 192 22.99 -13.84 9.28
CA ALA A 192 21.60 -13.38 9.35
C ALA A 192 21.36 -12.27 8.33
N GLY A 193 20.16 -12.22 7.78
CA GLY A 193 19.72 -11.17 6.88
C GLY A 193 19.36 -9.88 7.62
N GLY A 194 19.53 -8.73 6.98
CA GLY A 194 19.04 -7.44 7.46
C GLY A 194 17.55 -7.27 7.22
N GLY A 195 16.85 -6.53 8.06
CA GLY A 195 15.45 -6.16 7.85
C GLY A 195 15.29 -5.15 6.72
N GLY A 196 14.19 -5.20 5.96
CA GLY A 196 13.87 -4.28 4.87
C GLY A 196 13.53 -2.88 5.36
N GLY A 197 13.75 -1.85 4.55
CA GLY A 197 13.33 -0.48 4.84
C GLY A 197 11.81 -0.29 4.73
N GLY A 198 11.24 0.50 5.61
CA GLY A 198 9.85 0.97 5.53
C GLY A 198 9.79 2.43 5.13
N SER A 199 8.58 2.99 5.01
CA SER A 199 8.38 4.37 4.54
C SER A 199 8.79 5.47 5.54
N THR A 200 9.01 5.14 6.82
CA THR A 200 9.47 6.10 7.83
C THR A 200 10.85 5.78 8.40
N GLY A 201 11.35 4.57 8.19
CA GLY A 201 12.63 4.18 8.77
C GLY A 201 13.28 3.00 8.10
N GLY A 202 14.60 2.94 8.18
CA GLY A 202 15.40 1.82 7.73
C GLY A 202 15.15 0.58 8.58
N GLY A 203 15.39 -0.59 7.97
CA GLY A 203 15.43 -1.85 8.68
C GLY A 203 16.68 -1.93 9.56
N SER A 204 16.64 -2.73 10.63
CA SER A 204 17.81 -2.98 11.46
C SER A 204 18.72 -4.06 10.85
N GLY A 205 19.98 -4.04 11.21
CA GLY A 205 20.94 -5.08 10.82
C GLY A 205 20.66 -6.42 11.50
N GLY A 206 21.07 -7.50 10.86
CA GLY A 206 21.19 -8.80 11.49
C GLY A 206 22.22 -8.74 12.62
N THR A 207 22.04 -9.54 13.66
CA THR A 207 22.85 -9.53 14.89
C THR A 207 23.28 -10.94 15.29
N ASN A 208 24.20 -11.04 16.25
CA ASN A 208 24.66 -12.29 16.87
C ASN A 208 25.29 -13.31 15.90
N CYS A 209 25.97 -12.84 14.87
CA CYS A 209 26.65 -13.68 13.89
C CYS A 209 28.02 -14.21 14.34
N GLY A 210 28.40 -13.99 15.61
CA GLY A 210 29.62 -14.51 16.18
C GLY A 210 29.33 -15.74 17.06
N GLY A 211 29.98 -16.86 16.77
CA GLY A 211 29.86 -18.07 17.58
C GLY A 211 29.10 -19.19 16.87
N CYS A 212 28.83 -20.27 17.61
CA CYS A 212 28.23 -21.51 17.09
C CYS A 212 26.69 -21.47 16.91
N GLY A 213 26.03 -20.36 17.23
CA GLY A 213 24.59 -20.16 17.04
C GLY A 213 24.27 -19.45 15.74
N GLY A 214 23.08 -19.69 15.20
CA GLY A 214 22.57 -18.91 14.06
C GLY A 214 22.39 -17.44 14.45
N GLY A 215 22.72 -16.51 13.54
CA GLY A 215 22.46 -15.09 13.76
C GLY A 215 20.96 -14.75 13.72
N ARG A 216 20.56 -13.73 14.46
CA ARG A 216 19.19 -13.22 14.47
C ARG A 216 18.99 -12.24 13.31
N GLY A 217 17.91 -12.44 12.56
CA GLY A 217 17.50 -11.51 11.50
C GLY A 217 17.18 -10.10 12.00
N GLY A 218 17.45 -9.11 11.18
CA GLY A 218 17.12 -7.71 11.47
C GLY A 218 15.63 -7.42 11.36
N ASN A 219 15.12 -6.50 12.16
CA ASN A 219 13.73 -6.08 12.09
C ASN A 219 13.49 -5.15 10.90
N GLY A 220 12.28 -5.21 10.33
CA GLY A 220 11.83 -4.31 9.28
C GLY A 220 11.62 -2.88 9.77
N GLY A 221 11.75 -1.93 8.86
CA GLY A 221 11.52 -0.51 9.11
C GLY A 221 10.04 -0.16 9.22
N GLY A 222 9.72 0.90 9.95
CA GLY A 222 8.35 1.36 10.18
C GLY A 222 7.68 1.93 8.93
N GLY A 223 6.35 1.79 8.86
CA GLY A 223 5.49 2.41 7.86
C GLY A 223 5.00 3.79 8.27
N THR A 224 4.32 4.48 7.35
CA THR A 224 3.66 5.76 7.57
C THR A 224 2.19 5.55 7.90
N SER A 225 1.71 6.30 8.89
CA SER A 225 0.30 6.29 9.28
C SER A 225 -0.45 7.46 8.65
N TYR A 226 -1.60 7.19 8.07
CA TYR A 226 -2.52 8.19 7.54
C TYR A 226 -3.87 8.02 8.23
N ASP A 227 -4.48 9.16 8.57
CA ASP A 227 -5.85 9.19 9.04
C ASP A 227 -6.78 9.12 7.84
N VAL A 228 -7.47 8.00 7.70
CA VAL A 228 -8.55 7.82 6.72
C VAL A 228 -9.84 7.88 7.53
N GLU A 229 -10.48 9.04 7.55
CA GLU A 229 -11.55 9.42 8.50
C GLU A 229 -12.61 8.35 8.78
N ALA A 230 -12.99 7.56 7.79
CA ALA A 230 -13.99 6.50 7.98
C ALA A 230 -13.40 5.19 8.57
N VAL A 231 -12.11 5.00 8.49
CA VAL A 231 -11.41 3.75 8.89
C VAL A 231 -10.49 3.99 10.09
N GLY A 232 -10.27 5.25 10.45
CA GLY A 232 -9.29 5.67 11.45
C GLY A 232 -7.85 5.65 10.91
N THR A 233 -6.90 5.75 11.82
CA THR A 233 -5.47 5.77 11.46
C THR A 233 -5.00 4.40 11.00
N VAL A 234 -4.53 4.31 9.76
CA VAL A 234 -3.97 3.09 9.15
C VAL A 234 -2.51 3.32 8.78
N THR A 235 -1.66 2.36 9.10
CA THR A 235 -0.23 2.41 8.78
C THR A 235 0.07 1.56 7.55
N TYR A 236 0.83 2.11 6.60
CA TYR A 236 1.19 1.48 5.32
C TYR A 236 2.70 1.45 5.11
N ALA A 237 3.15 0.57 4.23
CA ALA A 237 4.52 0.50 3.70
C ALA A 237 5.60 0.20 4.75
N GLY A 238 5.33 -0.71 5.69
CA GLY A 238 6.35 -1.28 6.56
C GLY A 238 7.27 -2.24 5.82
N GLY A 239 8.55 -2.32 6.22
CA GLY A 239 9.51 -3.26 5.68
C GLY A 239 9.41 -4.66 6.30
N GLY A 240 9.79 -5.70 5.57
CA GLY A 240 9.82 -7.08 6.07
C GLY A 240 11.00 -7.35 6.99
N GLY A 241 10.87 -8.29 7.91
CA GLY A 241 11.96 -8.78 8.74
C GLY A 241 12.99 -9.61 7.95
N GLY A 242 14.25 -9.56 8.33
CA GLY A 242 15.32 -10.39 7.79
C GLY A 242 15.27 -11.83 8.32
N GLY A 243 15.70 -12.80 7.52
CA GLY A 243 15.75 -14.20 7.90
C GLY A 243 16.83 -14.48 8.97
N GLY A 244 16.52 -15.38 9.88
CA GLY A 244 17.48 -15.91 10.83
C GLY A 244 18.56 -16.77 10.17
N GLY A 245 19.74 -16.79 10.75
CA GLY A 245 20.89 -17.50 10.22
C GLY A 245 20.87 -18.99 10.48
N ARG A 246 21.60 -19.73 9.67
CA ARG A 246 21.89 -21.15 9.91
C ARG A 246 22.94 -21.31 10.98
N SER A 247 22.77 -22.27 11.85
CA SER A 247 23.87 -22.81 12.63
C SER A 247 24.57 -23.86 11.76
N SER A 248 25.86 -23.77 11.62
CA SER A 248 26.64 -24.79 10.91
C SER A 248 27.77 -25.28 11.82
N ASN A 249 28.08 -26.54 11.78
CA ASN A 249 29.24 -27.24 12.35
C ASN A 249 29.41 -27.28 13.87
N CYS A 250 28.54 -26.63 14.67
CA CYS A 250 28.63 -26.65 16.12
C CYS A 250 27.36 -27.19 16.82
N GLY A 251 26.36 -27.67 16.08
CA GLY A 251 25.14 -28.23 16.67
C GLY A 251 24.25 -27.20 17.42
N GLY A 252 24.51 -25.89 17.26
CA GLY A 252 23.73 -24.83 17.88
C GLY A 252 22.39 -24.61 17.18
N PRO A 253 21.39 -24.03 17.87
CA PRO A 253 20.08 -23.72 17.27
C PRO A 253 20.22 -22.70 16.14
N GLY A 254 19.35 -22.78 15.14
CA GLY A 254 19.19 -21.74 14.14
C GLY A 254 18.78 -20.41 14.78
N GLY A 255 19.16 -19.29 14.18
CA GLY A 255 18.78 -17.96 14.63
C GLY A 255 17.31 -17.65 14.33
N SER A 256 16.69 -16.83 15.15
CA SER A 256 15.32 -16.39 14.94
C SER A 256 15.23 -15.35 13.81
N GLY A 257 14.13 -15.35 13.05
CA GLY A 257 13.81 -14.28 12.11
C GLY A 257 13.57 -12.95 12.82
N GLY A 258 13.78 -11.85 12.11
CA GLY A 258 13.40 -10.51 12.56
C GLY A 258 11.91 -10.25 12.43
N THR A 259 11.38 -9.32 13.21
CA THR A 259 9.98 -8.90 13.10
C THR A 259 9.77 -7.98 11.92
N GLY A 260 8.61 -8.05 11.26
CA GLY A 260 8.20 -7.07 10.27
C GLY A 260 7.92 -5.72 10.92
N GLY A 261 8.10 -4.66 10.12
CA GLY A 261 7.73 -3.30 10.52
C GLY A 261 6.23 -3.08 10.49
N SER A 262 5.76 -2.04 11.20
CA SER A 262 4.36 -1.62 11.17
C SER A 262 3.93 -1.24 9.75
N GLY A 263 2.69 -1.54 9.40
CA GLY A 263 2.12 -1.22 8.08
C GLY A 263 2.31 -2.30 7.03
N GLY A 264 2.22 -3.57 7.39
CA GLY A 264 2.16 -4.71 6.48
C GLY A 264 3.48 -5.44 6.24
N GLY A 265 4.56 -5.11 6.98
CA GLY A 265 5.79 -5.89 6.94
C GLY A 265 5.60 -7.29 7.53
N SER A 266 6.04 -8.34 6.82
CA SER A 266 6.02 -9.71 7.31
C SER A 266 7.25 -10.02 8.16
N ASN A 267 7.12 -10.96 9.09
CA ASN A 267 8.25 -11.46 9.85
C ASN A 267 9.21 -12.26 8.96
N GLY A 268 10.49 -12.23 9.31
CA GLY A 268 11.48 -13.11 8.70
C GLY A 268 11.33 -14.56 9.17
N ASN A 269 11.77 -15.49 8.33
CA ASN A 269 11.81 -16.91 8.68
C ASN A 269 12.92 -17.24 9.66
N ASP A 270 12.68 -18.19 10.55
CA ASP A 270 13.71 -18.72 11.44
C ASP A 270 14.79 -19.48 10.66
N GLY A 271 16.00 -19.47 11.18
CA GLY A 271 17.10 -20.25 10.64
C GLY A 271 16.88 -21.74 10.82
N VAL A 272 17.42 -22.53 9.89
CA VAL A 272 17.34 -24.00 9.94
C VAL A 272 18.53 -24.54 10.70
N VAL A 273 18.28 -25.46 11.63
CA VAL A 273 19.33 -26.32 12.19
C VAL A 273 19.75 -27.31 11.10
N ARG A 274 21.01 -27.28 10.64
CA ARG A 274 21.53 -28.44 9.92
C ARG A 274 21.87 -29.51 10.97
N GLY A 275 21.11 -30.58 10.97
CA GLY A 275 21.55 -31.81 11.63
C GLY A 275 22.89 -32.20 11.00
N ASP A 276 23.86 -32.51 11.83
CA ASP A 276 25.12 -33.10 11.41
C ASP A 276 24.78 -34.39 10.70
N GLY A 277 24.83 -34.39 9.37
CA GLY A 277 24.77 -35.59 8.58
C GLY A 277 26.02 -36.41 8.90
N LEU A 278 25.98 -37.18 9.96
CA LEU A 278 26.81 -38.34 10.14
C LEU A 278 26.13 -39.49 9.38
N GLY A 279 26.60 -39.72 8.18
CA GLY A 279 26.20 -40.81 7.34
C GLY A 279 26.96 -40.77 6.06
#